data_09f385c769c724a1125866355c4aa21b
#
_entry.id   09f385c769c724a1125866355c4aa21b
#
_cell.length_a   1.000
_cell.length_b   1.000
_cell.length_c   1.000
_cell.angle_alpha   90.00
_cell.angle_beta   90.00
_cell.angle_gamma   90.00
#
_symmetry.space_group_name_H-M   'P 1'
#
loop_
_entity.id
_entity.type
_entity.pdbx_description
1 polymer ?
#
loop_
_entity_poly.entity_id
_entity_poly.type
_entity_poly.pdbx_seq_one_letter_code
_entity_poly.pdbx_strand_id
1 'polypeptide(L)'
;MLRQPSPLIALLLLPIAPLHAADEGRLKATGGLVTIEAAAGGGLVPWAVMAGSSTRPGVDVVAGFSATQVADFRLASLGLSASWNDRFELSLGRQQFTVDRGLLPAGIDRRIGQTVLGAKLRIAGDLIYGDLPQMAIGLQYKHSDSDVLAGALGARRNDDVEAYFSVTRLFLAGPFDRNWLLNGSVRATRANETGLLGFGRIGDDDHALVGEFSAAMFFNPEFAIGAEYRQKPDGLPGLGESDWRDVFVAWVPNRRFSLAVAWVDLGTIAARPDQDGVFVSMTGNW
;
A
#
# COMPACT_ATOMS: atom_id res chain seq x y z
N MET A 1 11.05 30.47 28.33
CA MET A 1 10.45 29.74 27.22
C MET A 1 11.43 28.64 26.77
N LEU A 2 11.33 27.48 27.38
CA LEU A 2 12.20 26.33 27.09
C LEU A 2 11.60 25.54 25.91
N ARG A 3 12.32 25.44 24.79
CA ARG A 3 12.00 24.59 23.67
C ARG A 3 12.10 23.13 24.11
N GLN A 4 11.00 22.42 24.09
CA GLN A 4 11.02 20.96 24.21
C GLN A 4 11.65 20.34 22.95
N PRO A 5 12.58 19.40 23.11
CA PRO A 5 13.13 18.66 21.97
C PRO A 5 12.08 17.71 21.38
N SER A 6 11.98 17.67 20.06
CA SER A 6 11.20 16.69 19.33
C SER A 6 11.65 15.27 19.69
N PRO A 7 10.75 14.30 19.88
CA PRO A 7 11.17 12.93 20.11
C PRO A 7 11.84 12.40 18.84
N LEU A 8 13.14 12.19 18.91
CA LEU A 8 13.86 11.32 17.99
C LEU A 8 13.19 9.95 18.06
N ILE A 9 12.68 9.47 16.94
CA ILE A 9 12.28 8.07 16.77
C ILE A 9 13.58 7.28 16.82
N ALA A 10 13.89 6.71 17.98
CA ALA A 10 14.95 5.73 18.12
C ALA A 10 14.50 4.49 17.35
N LEU A 11 15.05 4.30 16.15
CA LEU A 11 14.92 3.07 15.38
C LEU A 11 15.60 1.97 16.19
N LEU A 12 14.83 1.18 16.93
CA LEU A 12 15.29 -0.02 17.62
C LEU A 12 15.72 -1.04 16.54
N LEU A 13 17.01 -1.02 16.20
CA LEU A 13 17.66 -2.09 15.47
C LEU A 13 17.80 -3.30 16.42
N LEU A 14 16.75 -4.11 16.50
CA LEU A 14 16.86 -5.43 17.08
C LEU A 14 17.80 -6.25 16.19
N PRO A 15 18.82 -6.91 16.77
CA PRO A 15 19.64 -7.86 16.02
C PRO A 15 18.76 -9.09 15.71
N ILE A 16 18.16 -9.11 14.52
CA ILE A 16 17.42 -10.26 14.02
C ILE A 16 18.50 -11.28 13.62
N ALA A 17 18.58 -12.39 14.37
CA ALA A 17 19.40 -13.52 14.00
C ALA A 17 19.08 -13.92 12.55
N PRO A 18 20.08 -14.30 11.72
CA PRO A 18 19.84 -14.67 10.34
C PRO A 18 19.02 -15.97 10.33
N LEU A 19 17.71 -15.86 10.17
CA LEU A 19 16.91 -16.96 9.64
C LEU A 19 17.48 -17.25 8.25
N HIS A 20 18.06 -18.42 8.06
CA HIS A 20 18.63 -18.84 6.79
C HIS A 20 17.46 -19.00 5.80
N ALA A 21 17.14 -17.94 5.07
CA ALA A 21 16.29 -18.05 3.90
C ALA A 21 17.08 -18.90 2.89
N ALA A 22 16.59 -20.11 2.64
CA ALA A 22 17.15 -20.98 1.63
C ALA A 22 17.16 -20.26 0.27
N ASP A 23 18.17 -20.50 -0.53
CA ASP A 23 18.45 -19.84 -1.82
C ASP A 23 17.40 -20.13 -2.93
N GLU A 24 16.31 -20.81 -2.61
CA GLU A 24 15.28 -21.28 -3.51
C GLU A 24 13.93 -20.62 -3.18
N GLY A 25 13.67 -19.50 -3.79
CA GLY A 25 12.42 -18.74 -3.63
C GLY A 25 11.95 -18.16 -4.96
N ARG A 26 10.97 -17.26 -4.92
CA ARG A 26 10.48 -16.51 -6.07
C ARG A 26 11.62 -15.82 -6.82
N LEU A 27 11.40 -15.55 -8.09
CA LEU A 27 12.27 -14.64 -8.84
C LEU A 27 12.36 -13.32 -8.06
N LYS A 28 13.54 -12.68 -8.08
CA LYS A 28 13.72 -11.36 -7.50
C LYS A 28 12.64 -10.42 -8.00
N ALA A 29 12.23 -9.47 -7.21
CA ALA A 29 11.21 -8.47 -7.49
C ALA A 29 9.77 -8.99 -7.72
N THR A 30 9.48 -10.30 -7.68
CA THR A 30 8.12 -10.83 -7.83
C THR A 30 7.39 -11.00 -6.49
N GLY A 31 8.07 -10.81 -5.36
CA GLY A 31 7.47 -10.78 -4.03
C GLY A 31 6.68 -9.51 -3.72
N GLY A 32 6.76 -8.51 -4.60
CA GLY A 32 6.17 -7.20 -4.38
C GLY A 32 6.95 -6.35 -3.38
N LEU A 33 6.39 -5.21 -3.09
CA LEU A 33 6.76 -4.31 -1.99
C LEU A 33 5.76 -4.48 -0.85
N VAL A 34 5.93 -3.73 0.21
CA VAL A 34 4.86 -3.47 1.19
C VAL A 34 4.13 -2.21 0.75
N THR A 35 2.82 -2.34 0.48
CA THR A 35 1.99 -1.19 0.12
C THR A 35 1.90 -0.18 1.27
N ILE A 36 1.41 1.01 0.99
CA ILE A 36 1.12 2.02 2.03
C ILE A 36 0.17 1.48 3.12
N GLU A 37 -0.60 0.43 2.83
CA GLU A 37 -1.55 -0.24 3.74
C GLU A 37 -0.99 -1.57 4.30
N ALA A 38 0.31 -1.80 4.19
CA ALA A 38 1.06 -2.95 4.72
C ALA A 38 0.79 -4.31 4.05
N ALA A 39 -0.11 -4.44 3.11
CA ALA A 39 -0.26 -5.69 2.33
C ALA A 39 0.90 -5.85 1.33
N ALA A 40 1.24 -7.07 0.96
CA ALA A 40 2.16 -7.31 -0.15
C ALA A 40 1.52 -6.88 -1.48
N GLY A 41 2.27 -6.12 -2.30
CA GLY A 41 1.77 -5.58 -3.57
C GLY A 41 2.77 -4.68 -4.25
N GLY A 42 2.27 -3.67 -4.95
CA GLY A 42 3.04 -2.53 -5.43
C GLY A 42 3.22 -1.48 -4.33
N GLY A 43 3.27 -0.21 -4.69
CA GLY A 43 3.26 0.89 -3.71
C GLY A 43 1.85 1.20 -3.22
N LEU A 44 0.90 1.29 -4.15
CA LEU A 44 -0.49 1.69 -3.92
C LEU A 44 -1.47 0.51 -3.89
N VAL A 45 -1.23 -0.52 -4.69
CA VAL A 45 -2.19 -1.59 -5.01
C VAL A 45 -1.76 -2.93 -4.40
N PRO A 46 -2.63 -3.64 -3.66
CA PRO A 46 -2.33 -4.99 -3.20
C PRO A 46 -2.35 -5.99 -4.36
N TRP A 47 -1.34 -6.86 -4.40
CA TRP A 47 -1.28 -7.95 -5.38
C TRP A 47 -1.75 -9.27 -4.77
N ALA A 48 -2.01 -10.27 -5.63
CA ALA A 48 -2.34 -11.61 -5.16
C ALA A 48 -1.14 -12.38 -4.55
N VAL A 49 0.06 -11.80 -4.56
CA VAL A 49 1.24 -12.39 -3.93
C VAL A 49 1.19 -12.25 -2.41
N MET A 50 1.80 -13.19 -1.70
CA MET A 50 2.01 -13.11 -0.26
C MET A 50 3.31 -12.38 0.05
N ALA A 51 3.38 -11.75 1.22
CA ALA A 51 4.58 -11.07 1.70
C ALA A 51 5.78 -12.04 1.77
N GLY A 52 6.96 -11.57 1.37
CA GLY A 52 8.17 -12.35 1.39
C GLY A 52 8.60 -12.90 0.05
N SER A 53 9.70 -13.65 0.07
CA SER A 53 10.35 -14.17 -1.12
C SER A 53 10.32 -15.70 -1.22
N SER A 54 9.86 -16.41 -0.20
CA SER A 54 9.79 -17.87 -0.18
C SER A 54 8.53 -18.39 -0.89
N THR A 55 8.68 -19.52 -1.58
CA THR A 55 7.55 -20.30 -2.13
C THR A 55 7.43 -21.65 -1.44
N ARG A 56 8.25 -21.90 -0.42
CA ARG A 56 8.27 -23.15 0.37
C ARG A 56 7.40 -23.03 1.61
N PRO A 57 7.02 -24.17 2.22
CA PRO A 57 6.44 -24.18 3.56
C PRO A 57 7.37 -23.47 4.55
N GLY A 58 6.81 -22.51 5.28
CA GLY A 58 7.56 -21.69 6.24
C GLY A 58 6.88 -20.38 6.54
N VAL A 59 7.60 -19.52 7.22
CA VAL A 59 7.16 -18.16 7.58
C VAL A 59 8.14 -17.17 6.97
N ASP A 60 7.62 -16.17 6.26
CA ASP A 60 8.36 -14.99 5.85
C ASP A 60 7.85 -13.79 6.64
N VAL A 61 8.76 -12.91 7.05
CA VAL A 61 8.44 -11.64 7.71
C VAL A 61 8.99 -10.50 6.87
N VAL A 62 8.18 -9.49 6.66
CA VAL A 62 8.51 -8.34 5.82
C VAL A 62 8.19 -7.06 6.55
N ALA A 63 9.12 -6.12 6.57
CA ALA A 63 8.89 -4.77 7.04
C ALA A 63 9.10 -3.77 5.91
N GLY A 64 8.21 -2.81 5.80
CA GLY A 64 8.25 -1.75 4.80
C GLY A 64 8.09 -0.38 5.40
N PHE A 65 8.79 0.58 4.82
CA PHE A 65 8.61 2.00 5.08
C PHE A 65 8.38 2.71 3.75
N SER A 66 7.41 3.62 3.71
CA SER A 66 7.23 4.48 2.56
C SER A 66 6.94 5.92 2.96
N ALA A 67 7.29 6.84 2.08
CA ALA A 67 7.02 8.26 2.25
C ALA A 67 6.59 8.87 0.92
N THR A 68 5.53 9.66 0.96
CA THR A 68 5.00 10.44 -0.17
C THR A 68 5.03 11.92 0.18
N GLN A 69 5.50 12.74 -0.74
CA GLN A 69 5.42 14.18 -0.66
C GLN A 69 4.75 14.70 -1.92
N VAL A 70 3.61 15.35 -1.76
CA VAL A 70 2.90 16.07 -2.83
C VAL A 70 2.82 17.56 -2.49
N ALA A 71 2.10 18.36 -3.29
CA ALA A 71 2.08 19.81 -3.14
C ALA A 71 1.72 20.27 -1.73
N ASP A 72 0.60 19.80 -1.18
CA ASP A 72 0.02 20.27 0.09
C ASP A 72 0.08 19.24 1.22
N PHE A 73 0.50 18.00 0.93
CA PHE A 73 0.38 16.87 1.85
C PHE A 73 1.62 15.99 1.87
N ARG A 74 1.79 15.30 3.01
CA ARG A 74 2.78 14.23 3.19
C ARG A 74 2.12 13.01 3.80
N LEU A 75 2.49 11.85 3.30
CA LEU A 75 2.11 10.57 3.89
C LEU A 75 3.37 9.78 4.23
N ALA A 76 3.50 9.32 5.46
CA ALA A 76 4.49 8.33 5.86
C ALA A 76 3.77 7.05 6.30
N SER A 77 4.26 5.90 5.88
CA SER A 77 3.69 4.60 6.24
C SER A 77 4.76 3.65 6.73
N LEU A 78 4.44 2.92 7.77
CA LEU A 78 5.24 1.81 8.27
C LEU A 78 4.37 0.56 8.25
N GLY A 79 4.85 -0.51 7.62
CA GLY A 79 4.15 -1.79 7.50
C GLY A 79 4.98 -2.95 8.00
N LEU A 80 4.32 -3.91 8.62
CA LEU A 80 4.84 -5.22 8.98
C LEU A 80 3.88 -6.27 8.46
N SER A 81 4.40 -7.28 7.76
CA SER A 81 3.61 -8.39 7.23
C SER A 81 4.30 -9.71 7.52
N ALA A 82 3.53 -10.73 7.79
CA ALA A 82 4.01 -12.09 7.92
C ALA A 82 3.16 -13.02 7.05
N SER A 83 3.80 -13.90 6.31
CA SER A 83 3.12 -14.91 5.50
C SER A 83 3.49 -16.32 5.93
N TRP A 84 2.56 -17.25 5.75
CA TRP A 84 2.70 -18.68 6.06
C TRP A 84 2.44 -19.50 4.80
N ASN A 85 3.42 -20.34 4.47
CA ASN A 85 3.35 -21.31 3.39
C ASN A 85 2.96 -20.70 2.02
N ASP A 86 3.36 -19.44 1.77
CA ASP A 86 2.96 -18.70 0.57
C ASP A 86 1.44 -18.73 0.31
N ARG A 87 0.65 -18.85 1.38
CA ARG A 87 -0.81 -19.00 1.25
C ARG A 87 -1.62 -18.03 2.11
N PHE A 88 -1.15 -17.71 3.29
CA PHE A 88 -1.83 -16.83 4.23
C PHE A 88 -0.89 -15.69 4.65
N GLU A 89 -1.41 -14.47 4.72
CA GLU A 89 -0.68 -13.27 5.14
C GLU A 89 -1.48 -12.52 6.19
N LEU A 90 -0.80 -12.07 7.24
CA LEU A 90 -1.29 -11.04 8.16
C LEU A 90 -0.42 -9.80 8.03
N SER A 91 -1.03 -8.63 8.13
CA SER A 91 -0.32 -7.36 8.05
C SER A 91 -0.81 -6.35 9.08
N LEU A 92 0.11 -5.49 9.49
CA LEU A 92 -0.13 -4.35 10.38
C LEU A 92 0.54 -3.12 9.77
N GLY A 93 -0.24 -2.09 9.50
CA GLY A 93 0.21 -0.82 8.97
C GLY A 93 -0.08 0.34 9.92
N ARG A 94 0.83 1.29 9.96
CA ARG A 94 0.60 2.61 10.56
C ARG A 94 0.93 3.68 9.56
N GLN A 95 -0.03 4.53 9.27
CA GLN A 95 0.10 5.67 8.38
C GLN A 95 0.05 6.97 9.20
N GLN A 96 0.80 7.96 8.77
CA GLN A 96 0.72 9.32 9.25
C GLN A 96 0.61 10.29 8.08
N PHE A 97 -0.56 10.82 7.90
CA PHE A 97 -0.85 11.89 6.95
C PHE A 97 -0.64 13.25 7.61
N THR A 98 -0.01 14.16 6.93
CA THR A 98 0.31 15.50 7.43
C THR A 98 -0.12 16.55 6.43
N VAL A 99 -0.94 17.48 6.86
CA VAL A 99 -1.39 18.64 6.08
C VAL A 99 -0.38 19.78 6.25
N ASP A 100 -0.02 20.48 5.19
CA ASP A 100 0.94 21.59 5.25
C ASP A 100 0.42 22.77 6.07
N ARG A 101 1.36 23.60 6.56
CA ARG A 101 1.04 24.75 7.42
C ARG A 101 0.22 25.78 6.67
N GLY A 102 -0.83 26.27 7.32
CA GLY A 102 -1.70 27.33 6.78
C GLY A 102 -2.93 26.82 6.04
N LEU A 103 -3.08 25.52 5.83
CA LEU A 103 -4.25 24.93 5.19
C LEU A 103 -5.39 24.60 6.15
N LEU A 104 -5.09 24.42 7.43
CA LEU A 104 -6.08 24.17 8.48
C LEU A 104 -6.15 25.36 9.45
N PRO A 105 -7.34 25.64 10.03
CA PRO A 105 -7.49 26.61 11.08
C PRO A 105 -6.56 26.36 12.27
N ALA A 106 -6.21 27.42 12.97
CA ALA A 106 -5.41 27.31 14.19
C ALA A 106 -6.13 26.45 15.25
N GLY A 107 -5.41 25.52 15.86
CA GLY A 107 -5.96 24.60 16.89
C GLY A 107 -6.40 23.24 16.35
N ILE A 108 -6.48 23.04 15.04
CA ILE A 108 -6.73 21.70 14.45
C ILE A 108 -5.38 20.98 14.26
N ASP A 109 -5.31 19.73 14.72
CA ASP A 109 -4.12 18.90 14.48
C ASP A 109 -3.99 18.64 12.97
N ARG A 110 -2.80 18.89 12.46
CA ARG A 110 -2.44 18.69 11.05
C ARG A 110 -1.99 17.26 10.75
N ARG A 111 -1.92 16.42 11.76
CA ARG A 111 -1.51 15.02 11.65
C ARG A 111 -2.72 14.12 11.83
N ILE A 112 -2.95 13.30 10.86
CA ILE A 112 -3.98 12.27 10.87
C ILE A 112 -3.28 10.93 10.85
N GLY A 113 -3.50 10.11 11.85
CA GLY A 113 -3.00 8.76 11.90
C GLY A 113 -4.05 7.77 11.41
N GLN A 114 -3.59 6.68 10.77
CA GLN A 114 -4.44 5.54 10.46
C GLN A 114 -3.72 4.25 10.81
N THR A 115 -4.43 3.32 11.43
CA THR A 115 -3.96 1.94 11.66
C THR A 115 -4.71 1.01 10.72
N VAL A 116 -3.99 0.09 10.08
CA VAL A 116 -4.52 -0.91 9.16
C VAL A 116 -4.13 -2.30 9.64
N LEU A 117 -5.10 -3.16 9.87
CA LEU A 117 -4.91 -4.59 10.14
C LEU A 117 -5.40 -5.36 8.93
N GLY A 118 -4.54 -6.17 8.32
CA GLY A 118 -4.87 -6.93 7.11
C GLY A 118 -4.73 -8.42 7.29
N ALA A 119 -5.58 -9.15 6.56
CA ALA A 119 -5.47 -10.59 6.35
C ALA A 119 -5.69 -10.89 4.87
N LYS A 120 -4.83 -11.72 4.26
CA LYS A 120 -4.93 -12.10 2.85
C LYS A 120 -4.75 -13.60 2.70
N LEU A 121 -5.53 -14.22 1.83
CA LEU A 121 -5.50 -15.65 1.53
C LEU A 121 -5.36 -15.86 0.03
N ARG A 122 -4.29 -16.55 -0.40
CA ARG A 122 -4.17 -17.10 -1.75
C ARG A 122 -5.15 -18.26 -1.90
N ILE A 123 -6.09 -18.12 -2.83
CA ILE A 123 -7.18 -19.09 -3.01
C ILE A 123 -6.92 -20.06 -4.18
N ALA A 124 -6.27 -19.59 -5.24
CA ALA A 124 -6.02 -20.41 -6.43
C ALA A 124 -4.87 -19.87 -7.28
N GLY A 125 -4.46 -20.66 -8.25
CA GLY A 125 -3.55 -20.30 -9.32
C GLY A 125 -2.08 -20.17 -8.88
N ASP A 126 -1.26 -19.76 -9.84
CA ASP A 126 0.18 -19.55 -9.66
C ASP A 126 0.62 -18.27 -10.39
N LEU A 127 1.66 -17.63 -9.85
CA LEU A 127 2.16 -16.37 -10.38
C LEU A 127 2.74 -16.53 -11.79
N ILE A 128 3.42 -17.66 -12.06
CA ILE A 128 4.22 -17.88 -13.28
C ILE A 128 3.69 -19.07 -14.08
N TYR A 129 3.44 -20.19 -13.38
CA TYR A 129 3.17 -21.48 -14.01
C TYR A 129 1.69 -21.85 -13.96
N GLY A 130 1.29 -22.79 -14.84
CA GLY A 130 -0.09 -23.27 -14.93
C GLY A 130 -1.03 -22.32 -15.67
N ASP A 131 -2.28 -22.73 -15.82
CA ASP A 131 -3.28 -22.04 -16.66
C ASP A 131 -3.95 -20.86 -15.93
N LEU A 132 -4.07 -20.96 -14.61
CA LEU A 132 -4.73 -19.92 -13.80
C LEU A 132 -3.71 -18.94 -13.22
N PRO A 133 -3.96 -17.61 -13.32
CA PRO A 133 -3.18 -16.61 -12.61
C PRO A 133 -3.33 -16.80 -11.09
N GLN A 134 -2.39 -16.29 -10.33
CA GLN A 134 -2.50 -16.29 -8.87
C GLN A 134 -3.65 -15.38 -8.43
N MET A 135 -4.51 -15.89 -7.54
CA MET A 135 -5.70 -15.23 -7.04
C MET A 135 -5.69 -15.20 -5.51
N ALA A 136 -6.03 -14.05 -4.96
CA ALA A 136 -6.14 -13.87 -3.52
C ALA A 136 -7.35 -13.04 -3.13
N ILE A 137 -7.89 -13.31 -1.94
CA ILE A 137 -8.86 -12.46 -1.25
C ILE A 137 -8.19 -11.83 -0.04
N GLY A 138 -8.53 -10.59 0.25
CA GLY A 138 -8.02 -9.89 1.43
C GLY A 138 -9.11 -9.12 2.14
N LEU A 139 -8.89 -8.94 3.44
CA LEU A 139 -9.69 -8.10 4.33
C LEU A 139 -8.75 -7.10 4.99
N GLN A 140 -9.19 -5.87 5.16
CA GLN A 140 -8.46 -4.83 5.89
C GLN A 140 -9.42 -4.12 6.85
N TYR A 141 -9.15 -4.21 8.14
CA TYR A 141 -9.75 -3.32 9.14
C TYR A 141 -8.89 -2.08 9.23
N LYS A 142 -9.52 -0.91 9.10
CA LYS A 142 -8.87 0.40 9.14
C LYS A 142 -9.48 1.24 10.24
N HIS A 143 -8.66 1.97 10.97
CA HIS A 143 -9.08 2.93 11.97
C HIS A 143 -8.32 4.23 11.80
N SER A 144 -9.03 5.33 11.60
CA SER A 144 -8.47 6.68 11.48
C SER A 144 -8.58 7.42 12.82
N ASP A 145 -7.53 8.16 13.17
CA ASP A 145 -7.50 9.01 14.37
C ASP A 145 -8.15 10.40 14.10
N SER A 146 -8.87 10.56 13.00
CA SER A 146 -9.40 11.85 12.53
C SER A 146 -10.83 12.16 12.99
N ASP A 147 -11.30 11.61 14.10
CA ASP A 147 -12.70 11.65 14.57
C ASP A 147 -13.36 13.01 14.41
N VAL A 148 -12.72 14.07 14.91
CA VAL A 148 -13.27 15.43 14.88
C VAL A 148 -13.30 15.98 13.46
N LEU A 149 -12.22 15.83 12.71
CA LEU A 149 -12.12 16.36 11.35
C LEU A 149 -13.02 15.56 10.38
N ALA A 150 -12.97 14.25 10.43
CA ALA A 150 -13.79 13.37 9.59
C ALA A 150 -15.29 13.61 9.83
N GLY A 151 -15.71 13.69 11.10
CA GLY A 151 -17.09 14.01 11.45
C GLY A 151 -17.54 15.42 10.98
N ALA A 152 -16.65 16.41 11.08
CA ALA A 152 -16.93 17.77 10.57
C ALA A 152 -17.05 17.82 9.05
N LEU A 153 -16.37 16.94 8.31
CA LEU A 153 -16.45 16.78 6.86
C LEU A 153 -17.66 15.92 6.42
N GLY A 154 -18.39 15.32 7.37
CA GLY A 154 -19.58 14.52 7.09
C GLY A 154 -19.34 13.02 6.98
N ALA A 155 -18.16 12.52 7.35
CA ALA A 155 -17.92 11.09 7.48
C ALA A 155 -18.81 10.51 8.61
N ARG A 156 -19.26 9.27 8.42
CA ARG A 156 -20.18 8.61 9.36
C ARG A 156 -19.46 7.93 10.50
N ARG A 157 -18.27 7.40 10.25
CA ARG A 157 -17.46 6.64 11.21
C ARG A 157 -15.96 6.82 10.92
N ASN A 158 -15.13 6.44 11.86
CA ASN A 158 -13.67 6.51 11.76
C ASN A 158 -12.99 5.14 11.62
N ASP A 159 -13.77 4.06 11.59
CA ASP A 159 -13.28 2.71 11.33
C ASP A 159 -14.22 1.93 10.40
N ASP A 160 -13.65 1.00 9.65
CA ASP A 160 -14.40 0.10 8.77
C ASP A 160 -13.56 -1.12 8.36
N VAL A 161 -14.24 -2.10 7.76
CA VAL A 161 -13.64 -3.27 7.11
C VAL A 161 -13.83 -3.18 5.61
N GLU A 162 -12.73 -3.29 4.88
CA GLU A 162 -12.72 -3.41 3.43
C GLU A 162 -12.40 -4.84 3.01
N ALA A 163 -12.97 -5.27 1.90
CA ALA A 163 -12.65 -6.53 1.27
C ALA A 163 -12.12 -6.29 -0.14
N TYR A 164 -11.13 -7.08 -0.58
CA TYR A 164 -10.64 -7.02 -1.94
C TYR A 164 -10.35 -8.42 -2.51
N PHE A 165 -10.42 -8.51 -3.82
CA PHE A 165 -10.02 -9.66 -4.62
C PHE A 165 -8.96 -9.21 -5.62
N SER A 166 -7.81 -9.90 -5.63
CA SER A 166 -6.69 -9.58 -6.52
C SER A 166 -6.34 -10.76 -7.41
N VAL A 167 -5.93 -10.47 -8.63
CA VAL A 167 -5.45 -11.42 -9.64
C VAL A 167 -4.11 -10.92 -10.16
N THR A 168 -3.05 -11.71 -10.03
CA THR A 168 -1.70 -11.34 -10.47
C THR A 168 -1.11 -12.42 -11.37
N ARG A 169 -0.46 -12.02 -12.47
CA ARG A 169 0.25 -12.92 -13.39
C ARG A 169 1.58 -12.30 -13.80
N LEU A 170 2.62 -13.13 -13.80
CA LEU A 170 3.91 -12.81 -14.40
C LEU A 170 4.00 -13.56 -15.74
N PHE A 171 4.18 -12.82 -16.81
CA PHE A 171 4.43 -13.33 -18.15
C PHE A 171 5.93 -13.31 -18.41
N LEU A 172 6.48 -14.49 -18.72
CA LEU A 172 7.88 -14.63 -19.12
C LEU A 172 8.03 -14.38 -20.62
N ALA A 173 9.12 -13.73 -21.02
CA ALA A 173 9.43 -13.43 -22.41
C ALA A 173 8.25 -12.80 -23.19
N GLY A 174 7.59 -11.84 -22.57
CA GLY A 174 6.53 -11.04 -23.19
C GLY A 174 7.06 -10.01 -24.20
N PRO A 175 6.32 -8.93 -24.46
CA PRO A 175 6.77 -7.86 -25.38
C PRO A 175 8.19 -7.38 -25.05
N PHE A 176 8.99 -7.13 -26.10
CA PHE A 176 10.40 -6.71 -26.02
C PHE A 176 11.35 -7.74 -25.36
N ASP A 177 10.99 -9.03 -25.38
CA ASP A 177 11.69 -10.12 -24.68
C ASP A 177 11.91 -9.81 -23.18
N ARG A 178 10.91 -9.17 -22.55
CA ARG A 178 10.93 -8.81 -21.12
C ARG A 178 9.85 -9.55 -20.35
N ASN A 179 10.10 -9.76 -19.08
CA ASN A 179 9.06 -10.27 -18.19
C ASN A 179 8.12 -9.15 -17.80
N TRP A 180 6.82 -9.45 -17.73
CA TRP A 180 5.77 -8.50 -17.39
C TRP A 180 4.92 -9.05 -16.25
N LEU A 181 4.77 -8.26 -15.19
CA LEU A 181 3.81 -8.53 -14.13
C LEU A 181 2.58 -7.66 -14.36
N LEU A 182 1.42 -8.29 -14.38
CA LEU A 182 0.13 -7.60 -14.42
C LEU A 182 -0.68 -7.99 -13.19
N ASN A 183 -1.33 -7.00 -12.58
CA ASN A 183 -2.26 -7.19 -11.48
C ASN A 183 -3.53 -6.39 -11.71
N GLY A 184 -4.66 -7.00 -11.36
CA GLY A 184 -5.95 -6.34 -11.26
C GLY A 184 -6.62 -6.70 -9.95
N SER A 185 -7.22 -5.72 -9.29
CA SER A 185 -7.95 -5.91 -8.04
C SER A 185 -9.29 -5.19 -8.09
N VAL A 186 -10.27 -5.74 -7.38
CA VAL A 186 -11.55 -5.09 -7.10
C VAL A 186 -11.70 -5.01 -5.59
N ARG A 187 -12.03 -3.84 -5.08
CA ARG A 187 -12.21 -3.57 -3.66
C ARG A 187 -13.60 -3.06 -3.36
N ALA A 188 -14.21 -3.58 -2.31
CA ALA A 188 -15.41 -3.02 -1.68
C ALA A 188 -14.98 -2.12 -0.52
N THR A 189 -15.27 -0.82 -0.62
CA THR A 189 -14.80 0.19 0.34
C THR A 189 -15.83 1.29 0.57
N ARG A 190 -15.77 1.91 1.73
CA ARG A 190 -16.46 3.16 2.09
C ARG A 190 -15.45 4.25 2.50
N ALA A 191 -14.17 4.02 2.26
CA ALA A 191 -13.10 4.88 2.69
C ALA A 191 -13.12 6.23 1.97
N ASN A 192 -13.04 7.31 2.72
CA ASN A 192 -12.76 8.65 2.22
C ASN A 192 -11.25 8.89 2.36
N GLU A 193 -10.58 9.35 1.31
CA GLU A 193 -9.10 9.45 1.23
C GLU A 193 -8.41 8.18 1.76
N THR A 194 -8.77 7.01 1.21
CA THR A 194 -8.26 5.70 1.62
C THR A 194 -8.51 5.33 3.09
N GLY A 195 -9.45 6.04 3.75
CA GLY A 195 -9.83 5.89 5.16
C GLY A 195 -9.22 6.94 6.10
N LEU A 196 -8.28 7.76 5.64
CA LEU A 196 -7.68 8.84 6.43
C LEU A 196 -8.70 9.88 6.88
N LEU A 197 -9.73 10.16 6.06
CA LEU A 197 -10.83 11.06 6.37
C LEU A 197 -12.10 10.31 6.81
N GLY A 198 -11.94 9.14 7.42
CA GLY A 198 -13.05 8.31 7.90
C GLY A 198 -13.73 7.51 6.79
N PHE A 199 -14.93 6.99 7.09
CA PHE A 199 -15.63 6.02 6.25
C PHE A 199 -17.12 6.35 6.13
N GLY A 200 -17.68 6.11 4.92
CA GLY A 200 -19.05 6.43 4.60
C GLY A 200 -19.35 7.92 4.72
N ARG A 201 -20.59 8.30 4.50
CA ARG A 201 -21.10 9.65 4.73
C ARG A 201 -22.42 9.62 5.46
N ILE A 202 -22.81 10.74 6.04
CA ILE A 202 -24.14 10.89 6.64
C ILE A 202 -25.20 10.80 5.51
N GLY A 203 -26.08 9.80 5.61
CA GLY A 203 -27.16 9.57 4.63
C GLY A 203 -26.83 8.54 3.54
N ASP A 204 -25.55 8.07 3.44
CA ASP A 204 -25.17 7.02 2.51
C ASP A 204 -24.01 6.21 3.10
N ASP A 205 -24.26 4.94 3.35
CA ASP A 205 -23.33 4.04 4.04
C ASP A 205 -23.06 2.77 3.23
N ASP A 206 -23.28 2.80 1.93
CA ASP A 206 -23.05 1.66 1.07
C ASP A 206 -21.58 1.54 0.66
N HIS A 207 -21.11 0.33 0.45
CA HIS A 207 -19.79 0.09 -0.13
C HIS A 207 -19.80 0.41 -1.63
N ALA A 208 -18.82 1.19 -2.07
CA ALA A 208 -18.49 1.32 -3.47
C ALA A 208 -17.57 0.17 -3.90
N LEU A 209 -17.76 -0.33 -5.11
CA LEU A 209 -16.82 -1.23 -5.77
C LEU A 209 -15.87 -0.39 -6.62
N VAL A 210 -14.57 -0.50 -6.35
CA VAL A 210 -13.51 0.25 -7.05
C VAL A 210 -12.49 -0.69 -7.66
N GLY A 211 -11.92 -0.28 -8.80
CA GLY A 211 -10.88 -1.02 -9.52
C GLY A 211 -9.49 -0.52 -9.16
N GLU A 212 -8.53 -1.45 -9.09
CA GLU A 212 -7.12 -1.16 -8.87
C GLU A 212 -6.28 -1.97 -9.85
N PHE A 213 -5.22 -1.38 -10.43
CA PHE A 213 -4.38 -2.02 -11.45
C PHE A 213 -2.91 -1.72 -11.22
N SER A 214 -2.05 -2.69 -11.55
CA SER A 214 -0.61 -2.52 -11.62
C SER A 214 -0.05 -3.24 -12.84
N ALA A 215 0.93 -2.62 -13.49
CA ALA A 215 1.72 -3.25 -14.55
C ALA A 215 3.19 -2.93 -14.33
N ALA A 216 4.06 -3.94 -14.43
CA ALA A 216 5.49 -3.76 -14.33
C ALA A 216 6.23 -4.57 -15.38
N MET A 217 7.22 -3.96 -16.03
CA MET A 217 8.15 -4.60 -16.95
C MET A 217 9.53 -4.72 -16.30
N PHE A 218 10.10 -5.89 -16.34
CA PHE A 218 11.42 -6.17 -15.77
C PHE A 218 12.52 -6.04 -16.84
N PHE A 219 13.39 -5.08 -16.69
CA PHE A 219 14.57 -4.95 -17.55
C PHE A 219 15.58 -6.06 -17.32
N ASN A 220 15.71 -6.49 -16.07
CA ASN A 220 16.52 -7.60 -15.61
C ASN A 220 15.96 -8.11 -14.27
N PRO A 221 16.55 -9.14 -13.62
CA PRO A 221 16.04 -9.66 -12.34
C PRO A 221 16.04 -8.66 -11.17
N GLU A 222 16.70 -7.52 -11.29
CA GLU A 222 16.87 -6.53 -10.23
C GLU A 222 16.13 -5.21 -10.46
N PHE A 223 15.80 -4.88 -11.71
CA PHE A 223 15.16 -3.61 -12.06
C PHE A 223 13.86 -3.81 -12.80
N ALA A 224 12.84 -3.12 -12.33
CA ALA A 224 11.54 -3.02 -13.02
C ALA A 224 11.10 -1.56 -13.13
N ILE A 225 10.36 -1.25 -14.17
CA ILE A 225 9.56 -0.03 -14.31
C ILE A 225 8.10 -0.44 -14.38
N GLY A 226 7.22 0.35 -13.77
CA GLY A 226 5.80 0.05 -13.79
C GLY A 226 4.95 1.25 -13.54
N ALA A 227 3.64 1.02 -13.54
CA ALA A 227 2.63 2.00 -13.22
C ALA A 227 1.52 1.36 -12.41
N GLU A 228 0.90 2.15 -11.54
CA GLU A 228 -0.26 1.74 -10.76
C GLU A 228 -1.39 2.74 -10.94
N TYR A 229 -2.61 2.24 -10.78
CA TYR A 229 -3.83 3.02 -10.74
C TYR A 229 -4.72 2.49 -9.63
N ARG A 230 -5.22 3.37 -8.78
CA ARG A 230 -6.14 3.06 -7.69
C ARG A 230 -7.32 4.00 -7.73
N GLN A 231 -8.47 3.46 -8.06
CA GLN A 231 -9.74 4.18 -7.99
C GLN A 231 -10.14 4.44 -6.54
N LYS A 232 -10.75 5.59 -6.29
CA LYS A 232 -11.31 5.96 -4.98
C LYS A 232 -12.77 6.38 -5.11
N PRO A 233 -13.61 6.10 -4.08
CA PRO A 233 -14.94 6.72 -4.03
C PRO A 233 -14.80 8.22 -3.75
N ASP A 234 -15.64 9.04 -4.39
CA ASP A 234 -15.84 10.45 -3.99
C ASP A 234 -17.04 10.49 -3.01
N GLY A 235 -16.75 10.12 -1.76
CA GLY A 235 -17.78 9.91 -0.73
C GLY A 235 -18.22 11.18 -0.03
N LEU A 236 -17.35 12.16 0.18
CA LEU A 236 -17.64 13.36 0.95
C LEU A 236 -18.00 14.54 0.05
N PRO A 237 -19.20 15.13 0.19
CA PRO A 237 -19.64 16.23 -0.65
C PRO A 237 -18.68 17.43 -0.61
N GLY A 238 -18.26 17.88 -1.79
CA GLY A 238 -17.44 19.08 -1.94
C GLY A 238 -15.93 18.87 -1.76
N LEU A 239 -15.45 17.65 -1.47
CA LEU A 239 -14.02 17.36 -1.41
C LEU A 239 -13.44 16.98 -2.78
N GLY A 240 -14.26 16.39 -3.68
CA GLY A 240 -13.88 16.09 -5.06
C GLY A 240 -12.69 15.16 -5.16
N GLU A 241 -12.76 14.02 -4.45
CA GLU A 241 -11.66 13.05 -4.43
C GLU A 241 -11.37 12.49 -5.82
N SER A 242 -10.10 12.42 -6.18
CA SER A 242 -9.63 11.86 -7.46
C SER A 242 -8.90 10.54 -7.25
N ASP A 243 -8.89 9.73 -8.30
CA ASP A 243 -8.14 8.47 -8.33
C ASP A 243 -6.63 8.73 -8.25
N TRP A 244 -5.92 7.79 -7.67
CA TRP A 244 -4.46 7.82 -7.53
C TRP A 244 -3.79 7.03 -8.64
N ARG A 245 -2.67 7.54 -9.12
CA ARG A 245 -1.83 6.87 -10.11
C ARG A 245 -0.37 7.18 -9.88
N ASP A 246 0.48 6.27 -10.30
CA ASP A 246 1.92 6.47 -10.28
C ASP A 246 2.62 5.83 -11.48
N VAL A 247 3.88 6.23 -11.64
CA VAL A 247 4.88 5.55 -12.45
C VAL A 247 6.13 5.36 -11.61
N PHE A 248 6.57 4.12 -11.46
CA PHE A 248 7.66 3.78 -10.55
C PHE A 248 8.83 3.07 -11.23
N VAL A 249 9.99 3.18 -10.60
CA VAL A 249 11.14 2.32 -10.81
C VAL A 249 11.42 1.57 -9.52
N ALA A 250 11.54 0.24 -9.61
CA ALA A 250 11.87 -0.63 -8.50
C ALA A 250 13.27 -1.24 -8.70
N TRP A 251 14.07 -1.26 -7.63
CA TRP A 251 15.36 -1.91 -7.55
C TRP A 251 15.37 -2.96 -6.45
N VAL A 252 15.67 -4.19 -6.82
CA VAL A 252 15.65 -5.37 -5.95
C VAL A 252 16.99 -6.10 -6.07
N PRO A 253 18.07 -5.59 -5.45
CA PRO A 253 19.42 -6.15 -5.59
C PRO A 253 19.51 -7.58 -5.08
N ASN A 254 18.70 -7.93 -4.10
CA ASN A 254 18.64 -9.27 -3.53
C ASN A 254 17.21 -9.55 -3.00
N ARG A 255 16.96 -10.77 -2.48
CA ARG A 255 15.66 -11.16 -1.95
C ARG A 255 15.31 -10.53 -0.60
N ARG A 256 16.27 -9.89 0.07
CA ARG A 256 16.09 -9.31 1.40
C ARG A 256 15.78 -7.82 1.38
N PHE A 257 16.04 -7.15 0.26
CA PHE A 257 15.86 -5.71 0.17
C PHE A 257 15.27 -5.29 -1.16
N SER A 258 14.36 -4.35 -1.12
CA SER A 258 13.83 -3.66 -2.29
C SER A 258 13.65 -2.17 -2.00
N LEU A 259 13.85 -1.37 -3.05
CA LEU A 259 13.66 0.07 -3.08
C LEU A 259 12.79 0.41 -4.29
N ALA A 260 11.78 1.25 -4.10
CA ALA A 260 11.03 1.85 -5.22
C ALA A 260 10.98 3.35 -5.08
N VAL A 261 11.03 4.03 -6.21
CA VAL A 261 10.81 5.48 -6.34
C VAL A 261 9.77 5.69 -7.42
N ALA A 262 8.76 6.50 -7.14
CA ALA A 262 7.70 6.81 -8.09
C ALA A 262 7.45 8.31 -8.17
N TRP A 263 7.03 8.76 -9.35
CA TRP A 263 6.24 9.97 -9.49
C TRP A 263 4.78 9.59 -9.29
N VAL A 264 4.10 10.31 -8.41
CA VAL A 264 2.69 10.08 -8.08
C VAL A 264 1.85 11.28 -8.53
N ASP A 265 0.66 11.01 -9.03
CA ASP A 265 -0.41 11.96 -9.24
C ASP A 265 -1.61 11.47 -8.44
N LEU A 266 -1.92 12.18 -7.36
CA LEU A 266 -3.00 11.87 -6.45
C LEU A 266 -4.24 12.73 -6.72
N GLY A 267 -4.20 13.54 -7.79
CA GLY A 267 -5.29 14.37 -8.26
C GLY A 267 -5.76 15.39 -7.23
N THR A 268 -7.02 15.30 -6.80
CA THR A 268 -7.61 16.16 -5.78
C THR A 268 -7.68 15.42 -4.45
N ILE A 269 -7.14 16.00 -3.39
CA ILE A 269 -7.21 15.51 -2.01
C ILE A 269 -7.87 16.62 -1.16
N ALA A 270 -8.95 16.32 -0.46
CA ALA A 270 -9.63 17.27 0.45
C ALA A 270 -9.89 18.64 -0.19
N ALA A 271 -10.48 18.66 -1.38
CA ALA A 271 -10.75 19.84 -2.22
C ALA A 271 -9.49 20.59 -2.71
N ARG A 272 -8.30 19.99 -2.63
CA ARG A 272 -7.05 20.55 -3.14
C ARG A 272 -6.65 19.82 -4.42
N PRO A 273 -6.72 20.46 -5.59
CA PRO A 273 -6.31 19.86 -6.85
C PRO A 273 -4.79 19.80 -6.99
N ASP A 274 -4.31 19.17 -8.05
CA ASP A 274 -2.91 19.16 -8.47
C ASP A 274 -1.95 18.59 -7.41
N GLN A 275 -2.35 17.49 -6.76
CA GLN A 275 -1.55 16.81 -5.76
C GLN A 275 -0.62 15.78 -6.43
N ASP A 276 0.40 16.25 -7.12
CA ASP A 276 1.46 15.43 -7.69
C ASP A 276 2.78 15.55 -6.90
N GLY A 277 3.63 14.54 -7.02
CA GLY A 277 4.87 14.53 -6.25
C GLY A 277 5.68 13.25 -6.34
N VAL A 278 6.37 12.92 -5.26
CA VAL A 278 7.31 11.80 -5.19
C VAL A 278 6.91 10.84 -4.07
N PHE A 279 7.00 9.56 -4.40
CA PHE A 279 6.87 8.44 -3.48
C PHE A 279 8.19 7.68 -3.42
N VAL A 280 8.59 7.25 -2.22
CA VAL A 280 9.74 6.38 -1.98
C VAL A 280 9.30 5.25 -1.06
N SER A 281 9.68 4.01 -1.37
CA SER A 281 9.40 2.84 -0.54
C SER A 281 10.65 1.97 -0.40
N MET A 282 10.87 1.48 0.81
CA MET A 282 11.92 0.51 1.15
C MET A 282 11.29 -0.68 1.85
N THR A 283 11.68 -1.89 1.44
CA THR A 283 11.17 -3.13 2.01
C THR A 283 12.32 -4.05 2.38
N GLY A 284 12.27 -4.63 3.57
CA GLY A 284 13.18 -5.67 4.05
C GLY A 284 12.43 -6.98 4.30
N ASN A 285 13.06 -8.12 3.91
CA ASN A 285 12.50 -9.47 4.02
C ASN A 285 13.40 -10.37 4.88
N TRP A 286 12.80 -11.18 5.75
CA TRP A 286 13.48 -12.13 6.66
C TRP A 286 12.79 -13.50 6.68
#